data_ae14a4e7b4ccf89581788e44b85a347f
#
_entry.id   ae14a4e7b4ccf89581788e44b85a347f
#
_cell.length_a   1.000
_cell.length_b   1.000
_cell.length_c   1.000
_cell.angle_alpha   90.00
_cell.angle_beta   90.00
_cell.angle_gamma   90.00
#
_symmetry.space_group_name_H-M   'P 1'
#
loop_
_entity.id
_entity.type
_entity.pdbx_description
1 polymer ?
#
loop_
_entity_poly.entity_id
_entity_poly.type
_entity_poly.pdbx_seq_one_letter_code
_entity_poly.pdbx_strand_id
1 'polypeptide(L)'
;QAMPVATAYPDTATEARFDVLAQFAEQPPPKSPPAQIARQDHLRDVSVDELMDLEQQAEFFLVLGQDESAIDVLEGYIRGTTSASPMPFLKLLEIYRRLGMRADYERTRMNFNLRFNAHAPLWDADLTHGHELKDYPGVIERLQTLWIDPDRTLEVLERSLMRQDAESYTFDLPAYR
;
A
#
# COMPACT_ATOMS: atom_id res chain seq x y z
N GLN A 1 -23.26 -80.06 -1.84
CA GLN A 1 -22.80 -78.86 -2.64
C GLN A 1 -22.43 -77.73 -1.71
N ALA A 2 -21.12 -77.56 -1.56
CA ALA A 2 -20.58 -76.47 -0.69
C ALA A 2 -20.32 -75.22 -1.53
N MET A 3 -20.81 -74.12 -1.06
CA MET A 3 -20.49 -72.78 -1.63
C MET A 3 -19.21 -72.25 -1.00
N PRO A 4 -18.34 -71.55 -1.73
CA PRO A 4 -17.09 -71.06 -1.20
C PRO A 4 -17.33 -69.75 -0.42
N VAL A 5 -16.64 -69.66 0.71
CA VAL A 5 -16.54 -68.49 1.60
C VAL A 5 -15.68 -67.42 0.91
N ALA A 6 -16.23 -66.27 0.75
CA ALA A 6 -15.48 -65.08 0.27
C ALA A 6 -14.49 -64.61 1.34
N THR A 7 -13.21 -64.66 0.99
CA THR A 7 -12.11 -64.14 1.79
C THR A 7 -12.10 -62.61 1.68
N ALA A 8 -12.39 -61.91 2.76
CA ALA A 8 -12.26 -60.49 2.85
C ALA A 8 -10.76 -60.11 2.87
N TYR A 9 -10.33 -59.29 1.91
CA TYR A 9 -9.01 -58.67 1.93
C TYR A 9 -9.04 -57.53 2.95
N PRO A 10 -8.07 -57.45 3.86
CA PRO A 10 -7.97 -56.27 4.72
C PRO A 10 -7.55 -55.06 3.89
N ASP A 11 -8.30 -53.98 4.01
CA ASP A 11 -8.05 -52.70 3.35
C ASP A 11 -6.90 -51.96 4.05
N THR A 12 -5.67 -52.33 3.69
CA THR A 12 -4.42 -51.74 4.22
C THR A 12 -4.25 -50.26 3.87
N ALA A 13 -5.07 -49.70 2.97
CA ALA A 13 -5.02 -48.32 2.59
C ALA A 13 -5.74 -47.41 3.62
N THR A 14 -6.67 -47.94 4.40
CA THR A 14 -7.42 -47.19 5.42
C THR A 14 -6.61 -47.03 6.70
N GLU A 15 -5.87 -48.08 7.12
CA GLU A 15 -5.03 -47.99 8.33
C GLU A 15 -3.83 -47.03 8.15
N ALA A 16 -3.22 -46.99 6.97
CA ALA A 16 -2.13 -46.07 6.69
C ALA A 16 -2.54 -44.57 6.72
N ARG A 17 -3.82 -44.29 6.45
CA ARG A 17 -4.35 -42.90 6.54
C ARG A 17 -4.57 -42.42 7.98
N PHE A 18 -4.92 -43.35 8.88
CA PHE A 18 -5.11 -42.99 10.30
C PHE A 18 -3.79 -42.76 11.03
N ASP A 19 -2.72 -43.48 10.66
CA ASP A 19 -1.39 -43.31 11.23
C ASP A 19 -0.77 -41.93 10.88
N VAL A 20 -0.99 -41.46 9.65
CA VAL A 20 -0.51 -40.14 9.23
C VAL A 20 -1.23 -39.02 9.99
N LEU A 21 -2.54 -39.15 10.26
CA LEU A 21 -3.30 -38.16 11.01
C LEU A 21 -2.95 -38.17 12.51
N ALA A 22 -2.58 -39.31 13.08
CA ALA A 22 -2.15 -39.42 14.48
C ALA A 22 -0.80 -38.73 14.71
N GLN A 23 0.11 -38.76 13.74
CA GLN A 23 1.40 -38.02 13.84
C GLN A 23 1.25 -36.51 13.87
N PHE A 24 0.18 -35.95 13.27
CA PHE A 24 -0.10 -34.51 13.35
C PHE A 24 -0.79 -34.10 14.65
N ALA A 25 -1.40 -35.03 15.38
CA ALA A 25 -2.07 -34.76 16.66
C ALA A 25 -1.10 -34.69 17.85
N GLU A 26 0.11 -35.22 17.73
CA GLU A 26 1.12 -35.21 18.80
C GLU A 26 2.12 -34.03 18.73
N GLN A 27 2.02 -33.16 17.73
CA GLN A 27 2.83 -31.96 17.73
C GLN A 27 2.22 -30.96 18.73
N PRO A 28 2.97 -30.54 19.77
CA PRO A 28 2.51 -29.44 20.63
C PRO A 28 2.26 -28.23 19.74
N PRO A 29 1.19 -27.45 20.00
CA PRO A 29 0.92 -26.24 19.22
C PRO A 29 2.19 -25.39 19.19
N PRO A 30 2.56 -24.80 18.05
CA PRO A 30 3.71 -23.92 17.98
C PRO A 30 3.53 -22.90 19.08
N LYS A 31 4.54 -22.79 19.97
CA LYS A 31 4.53 -21.79 21.04
C LYS A 31 4.27 -20.46 20.35
N SER A 32 3.13 -19.87 20.61
CA SER A 32 2.78 -18.52 20.13
C SER A 32 4.00 -17.64 20.33
N PRO A 33 4.44 -16.89 19.33
CA PRO A 33 5.53 -15.94 19.53
C PRO A 33 5.14 -15.05 20.71
N PRO A 34 6.09 -14.69 21.59
CA PRO A 34 5.79 -13.93 22.77
C PRO A 34 5.02 -12.68 22.38
N ALA A 35 3.95 -12.37 23.11
CA ALA A 35 3.04 -11.25 22.95
C ALA A 35 3.72 -9.85 23.06
N GLN A 36 4.96 -9.73 22.65
CA GLN A 36 5.76 -8.50 22.62
C GLN A 36 5.75 -7.79 21.26
N ILE A 37 5.09 -8.37 20.23
CA ILE A 37 4.98 -7.71 18.90
C ILE A 37 3.79 -6.73 18.83
N ALA A 38 2.97 -6.64 19.87
CA ALA A 38 1.74 -5.84 19.86
C ALA A 38 1.87 -4.43 20.46
N ARG A 39 3.08 -3.86 20.61
CA ARG A 39 3.25 -2.46 21.07
C ARG A 39 4.54 -1.82 20.56
N GLN A 40 4.78 -1.93 19.26
CA GLN A 40 5.65 -1.00 18.58
C GLN A 40 4.83 -0.36 17.46
N ASP A 41 4.01 0.61 17.84
CA ASP A 41 3.57 1.70 16.96
C ASP A 41 4.80 2.57 16.62
N HIS A 42 5.83 1.95 16.09
CA HIS A 42 6.82 2.64 15.31
C HIS A 42 6.24 2.74 13.92
N LEU A 43 5.76 3.93 13.61
CA LEU A 43 5.49 4.40 12.28
C LEU A 43 6.67 3.93 11.41
N ARG A 44 6.42 2.94 10.55
CA ARG A 44 7.46 2.24 9.77
C ARG A 44 7.91 3.13 8.63
N ASP A 45 9.21 3.19 8.41
CA ASP A 45 9.74 3.54 7.09
C ASP A 45 9.28 2.50 6.08
N VAL A 46 8.62 2.97 5.02
CA VAL A 46 8.03 2.11 4.00
C VAL A 46 9.02 1.94 2.86
N SER A 47 9.22 0.70 2.45
CA SER A 47 10.05 0.40 1.30
C SER A 47 9.32 0.70 -0.01
N VAL A 48 10.09 0.93 -1.09
CA VAL A 48 9.55 1.11 -2.44
C VAL A 48 8.74 -0.12 -2.87
N ASP A 49 9.18 -1.32 -2.48
CA ASP A 49 8.49 -2.57 -2.79
C ASP A 49 7.10 -2.64 -2.13
N GLU A 50 6.98 -2.21 -0.88
CA GLU A 50 5.68 -2.13 -0.18
C GLU A 50 4.71 -1.14 -0.85
N LEU A 51 5.24 -0.03 -1.40
CA LEU A 51 4.43 0.93 -2.15
C LEU A 51 3.95 0.35 -3.48
N MET A 52 4.82 -0.37 -4.19
CA MET A 52 4.45 -1.02 -5.45
C MET A 52 3.41 -2.12 -5.23
N ASP A 53 3.56 -2.91 -4.17
CA ASP A 53 2.59 -3.94 -3.79
C ASP A 53 1.23 -3.32 -3.43
N LEU A 54 1.23 -2.22 -2.69
CA LEU A 54 0.03 -1.47 -2.34
C LEU A 54 -0.71 -0.95 -3.57
N GLU A 55 0.03 -0.36 -4.51
CA GLU A 55 -0.54 0.18 -5.75
C GLU A 55 -1.14 -0.93 -6.60
N GLN A 56 -0.43 -2.04 -6.77
CA GLN A 56 -0.92 -3.22 -7.49
C GLN A 56 -2.17 -3.82 -6.83
N GLN A 57 -2.19 -3.90 -5.50
CA GLN A 57 -3.33 -4.41 -4.76
C GLN A 57 -4.56 -3.50 -4.93
N ALA A 58 -4.38 -2.19 -4.82
CA ALA A 58 -5.46 -1.23 -5.03
C ALA A 58 -5.99 -1.31 -6.47
N GLU A 59 -5.11 -1.37 -7.47
CA GLU A 59 -5.49 -1.50 -8.87
C GLU A 59 -6.25 -2.80 -9.15
N PHE A 60 -5.83 -3.90 -8.55
CA PHE A 60 -6.53 -5.18 -8.65
C PHE A 60 -7.98 -5.08 -8.16
N PHE A 61 -8.21 -4.46 -7.00
CA PHE A 61 -9.56 -4.23 -6.49
C PHE A 61 -10.39 -3.34 -7.42
N LEU A 62 -9.77 -2.29 -7.98
CA LEU A 62 -10.46 -1.39 -8.91
C LEU A 62 -10.88 -2.10 -10.20
N VAL A 63 -10.04 -2.98 -10.74
CA VAL A 63 -10.37 -3.79 -11.93
C VAL A 63 -11.52 -4.75 -11.67
N LEU A 64 -11.63 -5.27 -10.44
CA LEU A 64 -12.74 -6.12 -9.99
C LEU A 64 -14.02 -5.35 -9.66
N GLY A 65 -14.00 -4.01 -9.70
CA GLY A 65 -15.13 -3.16 -9.28
C GLY A 65 -15.32 -3.13 -7.76
N GLN A 66 -14.32 -3.53 -6.98
CA GLN A 66 -14.31 -3.50 -5.52
C GLN A 66 -13.70 -2.19 -5.01
N ASP A 67 -14.32 -1.07 -5.35
CA ASP A 67 -13.82 0.27 -5.05
C ASP A 67 -13.62 0.51 -3.54
N GLU A 68 -14.54 0.00 -2.70
CA GLU A 68 -14.43 0.11 -1.23
C GLU A 68 -13.18 -0.60 -0.70
N SER A 69 -12.86 -1.80 -1.21
CA SER A 69 -11.67 -2.55 -0.82
C SER A 69 -10.38 -1.81 -1.22
N ALA A 70 -10.37 -1.18 -2.39
CA ALA A 70 -9.25 -0.35 -2.81
C ALA A 70 -9.05 0.87 -1.89
N ILE A 71 -10.14 1.54 -1.50
CA ILE A 71 -10.12 2.67 -0.56
C ILE A 71 -9.58 2.21 0.80
N ASP A 72 -10.10 1.10 1.35
CA ASP A 72 -9.71 0.59 2.67
C ASP A 72 -8.21 0.28 2.74
N VAL A 73 -7.65 -0.33 1.71
CA VAL A 73 -6.23 -0.66 1.63
C VAL A 73 -5.37 0.61 1.60
N LEU A 74 -5.72 1.58 0.76
CA LEU A 74 -5.00 2.86 0.64
C LEU A 74 -5.11 3.71 1.92
N GLU A 75 -6.31 3.83 2.50
CA GLU A 75 -6.49 4.55 3.76
C GLU A 75 -5.79 3.85 4.94
N GLY A 76 -5.83 2.50 4.98
CA GLY A 76 -5.13 1.71 5.98
C GLY A 76 -3.63 2.00 5.98
N TYR A 77 -3.04 2.04 4.79
CA TYR A 77 -1.64 2.41 4.60
C TYR A 77 -1.33 3.83 5.12
N ILE A 78 -2.13 4.83 4.71
CA ILE A 78 -1.93 6.23 5.13
C ILE A 78 -2.02 6.39 6.65
N ARG A 79 -2.92 5.64 7.32
CA ARG A 79 -3.06 5.66 8.79
C ARG A 79 -1.91 4.99 9.51
N GLY A 80 -1.33 3.93 8.91
CA GLY A 80 -0.27 3.11 9.53
C GLY A 80 1.15 3.63 9.31
N THR A 81 1.33 4.69 8.51
CA THR A 81 2.67 5.11 8.08
C THR A 81 2.92 6.58 8.37
N THR A 82 4.07 6.91 8.97
CA THR A 82 4.51 8.30 9.22
C THR A 82 5.10 8.95 7.98
N SER A 83 5.95 8.20 7.28
CA SER A 83 6.58 8.62 6.04
C SER A 83 5.70 8.16 4.88
N ALA A 84 4.54 8.79 4.73
CA ALA A 84 3.64 8.42 3.66
C ALA A 84 4.15 8.98 2.33
N SER A 85 4.28 8.11 1.33
CA SER A 85 4.39 8.52 -0.06
C SER A 85 3.16 9.35 -0.47
N PRO A 86 3.29 10.32 -1.38
CA PRO A 86 2.15 11.03 -1.96
C PRO A 86 1.25 10.12 -2.80
N MET A 87 1.76 9.03 -3.35
CA MET A 87 1.05 8.16 -4.31
C MET A 87 -0.30 7.62 -3.81
N PRO A 88 -0.44 7.07 -2.59
CA PRO A 88 -1.73 6.61 -2.08
C PRO A 88 -2.79 7.72 -1.99
N PHE A 89 -2.37 8.93 -1.66
CA PHE A 89 -3.28 10.10 -1.64
C PHE A 89 -3.77 10.45 -3.05
N LEU A 90 -2.87 10.45 -4.04
CA LEU A 90 -3.22 10.72 -5.43
C LEU A 90 -4.24 9.70 -5.94
N LYS A 91 -4.02 8.43 -5.65
CA LYS A 91 -4.94 7.35 -6.04
C LYS A 91 -6.30 7.50 -5.36
N LEU A 92 -6.34 7.83 -4.06
CA LEU A 92 -7.60 8.09 -3.35
C LEU A 92 -8.37 9.28 -3.94
N LEU A 93 -7.70 10.38 -4.27
CA LEU A 93 -8.34 11.54 -4.90
C LEU A 93 -8.99 11.16 -6.24
N GLU A 94 -8.34 10.33 -7.05
CA GLU A 94 -8.90 9.81 -8.30
C GLU A 94 -10.13 8.93 -8.08
N ILE A 95 -10.04 8.00 -7.11
CA ILE A 95 -11.15 7.07 -6.78
C ILE A 95 -12.34 7.85 -6.28
N TYR A 96 -12.17 8.72 -5.28
CA TYR A 96 -13.26 9.51 -4.70
C TYR A 96 -13.94 10.40 -5.74
N ARG A 97 -13.17 10.98 -6.65
CA ARG A 97 -13.71 11.79 -7.75
C ARG A 97 -14.54 10.95 -8.70
N ARG A 98 -14.06 9.77 -9.10
CA ARG A 98 -14.77 8.83 -9.96
C ARG A 98 -16.09 8.37 -9.34
N LEU A 99 -16.10 8.12 -8.01
CA LEU A 99 -17.27 7.67 -7.27
C LEU A 99 -18.22 8.80 -6.83
N GLY A 100 -17.87 10.07 -7.06
CA GLY A 100 -18.67 11.21 -6.61
C GLY A 100 -18.60 11.47 -5.10
N MET A 101 -17.62 10.94 -4.40
CA MET A 101 -17.43 11.04 -2.94
C MET A 101 -16.74 12.35 -2.57
N ARG A 102 -17.44 13.46 -2.71
CA ARG A 102 -16.89 14.81 -2.54
C ARG A 102 -16.34 15.07 -1.13
N ALA A 103 -17.04 14.62 -0.09
CA ALA A 103 -16.61 14.85 1.29
C ALA A 103 -15.27 14.17 1.60
N ASP A 104 -15.10 12.92 1.12
CA ASP A 104 -13.88 12.14 1.30
C ASP A 104 -12.72 12.70 0.47
N TYR A 105 -13.01 13.14 -0.76
CA TYR A 105 -12.07 13.87 -1.60
C TYR A 105 -11.52 15.11 -0.88
N GLU A 106 -12.39 16.00 -0.37
CA GLU A 106 -11.96 17.23 0.28
C GLU A 106 -11.17 16.95 1.57
N ARG A 107 -11.57 15.94 2.35
CA ARG A 107 -10.80 15.49 3.52
C ARG A 107 -9.39 15.02 3.12
N THR A 108 -9.30 14.17 2.11
CA THR A 108 -8.04 13.65 1.61
C THR A 108 -7.18 14.76 1.00
N ARG A 109 -7.78 15.67 0.24
CA ARG A 109 -7.13 16.87 -0.30
C ARG A 109 -6.51 17.75 0.78
N MET A 110 -7.26 18.03 1.84
CA MET A 110 -6.74 18.82 2.97
C MET A 110 -5.55 18.13 3.64
N ASN A 111 -5.64 16.82 3.88
CA ASN A 111 -4.56 16.05 4.47
C ASN A 111 -3.32 16.04 3.57
N PHE A 112 -3.50 15.88 2.27
CA PHE A 112 -2.43 15.95 1.28
C PHE A 112 -1.74 17.33 1.33
N ASN A 113 -2.50 18.41 1.25
CA ASN A 113 -1.99 19.78 1.26
C ASN A 113 -1.27 20.15 2.57
N LEU A 114 -1.64 19.52 3.69
CA LEU A 114 -0.95 19.72 4.97
C LEU A 114 0.39 18.99 5.04
N ARG A 115 0.52 17.86 4.37
CA ARG A 115 1.70 17.00 4.44
C ARG A 115 2.74 17.31 3.37
N PHE A 116 2.28 17.53 2.14
CA PHE A 116 3.14 17.60 0.95
C PHE A 116 3.30 19.01 0.44
N ASN A 117 4.43 19.26 -0.21
CA ASN A 117 4.77 20.53 -0.83
C ASN A 117 4.14 20.65 -2.24
N ALA A 118 2.90 20.20 -2.38
CA ALA A 118 2.12 20.31 -3.61
C ALA A 118 0.67 20.66 -3.29
N HIS A 119 0.04 21.31 -4.24
CA HIS A 119 -1.37 21.71 -4.14
C HIS A 119 -2.26 20.72 -4.90
N ALA A 120 -3.07 19.97 -4.15
CA ALA A 120 -4.15 19.18 -4.74
C ALA A 120 -5.33 20.11 -5.08
N PRO A 121 -5.87 20.05 -6.33
CA PRO A 121 -6.90 20.96 -6.80
C PRO A 121 -8.24 20.76 -6.08
N LEU A 122 -9.12 21.75 -6.19
CA LEU A 122 -10.50 21.67 -5.69
C LEU A 122 -11.29 20.61 -6.48
N TRP A 123 -12.40 20.15 -5.90
CA TRP A 123 -13.28 19.13 -6.48
C TRP A 123 -13.64 19.38 -7.95
N ASP A 124 -13.98 20.61 -8.30
CA ASP A 124 -14.45 20.98 -9.63
C ASP A 124 -13.31 21.21 -10.64
N ALA A 125 -12.04 21.23 -10.18
CA ALA A 125 -10.88 21.39 -11.04
C ALA A 125 -10.32 20.06 -11.53
N ASP A 126 -9.61 20.06 -12.65
CA ASP A 126 -9.01 18.86 -13.22
C ASP A 126 -7.74 18.45 -12.45
N LEU A 127 -7.65 17.17 -12.06
CA LEU A 127 -6.47 16.60 -11.39
C LEU A 127 -5.22 16.56 -12.28
N THR A 128 -5.41 16.62 -13.59
CA THR A 128 -4.31 16.57 -14.57
C THR A 128 -3.83 17.96 -14.97
N HIS A 129 -4.54 19.02 -14.52
CA HIS A 129 -4.17 20.38 -14.84
C HIS A 129 -3.11 20.91 -13.88
N GLY A 130 -2.05 21.48 -14.44
CA GLY A 130 -0.93 22.07 -13.69
C GLY A 130 0.40 21.79 -14.37
N HIS A 131 1.48 22.23 -13.74
CA HIS A 131 2.84 22.04 -14.22
C HIS A 131 3.35 20.65 -13.85
N GLU A 132 3.97 19.98 -14.81
CA GLU A 132 4.73 18.75 -14.57
C GLU A 132 6.14 19.09 -14.02
N LEU A 133 6.84 18.12 -13.45
CA LEU A 133 8.17 18.35 -12.88
C LEU A 133 9.16 18.99 -13.87
N LYS A 134 9.06 18.66 -15.14
CA LYS A 134 9.88 19.22 -16.23
C LYS A 134 9.67 20.72 -16.46
N ASP A 135 8.53 21.27 -16.03
CA ASP A 135 8.16 22.68 -16.24
C ASP A 135 8.74 23.60 -15.15
N TYR A 136 9.39 23.03 -14.12
CA TYR A 136 10.05 23.78 -13.07
C TYR A 136 11.53 23.99 -13.40
N PRO A 137 11.94 25.22 -13.77
CA PRO A 137 13.32 25.48 -14.17
C PRO A 137 14.28 25.22 -13.00
N GLY A 138 15.40 24.59 -13.31
CA GLY A 138 16.43 24.28 -12.33
C GLY A 138 16.21 23.05 -11.47
N VAL A 139 15.00 22.48 -11.39
CA VAL A 139 14.75 21.26 -10.60
C VAL A 139 15.45 20.07 -11.23
N ILE A 140 15.30 19.88 -12.53
CA ILE A 140 15.94 18.78 -13.28
C ILE A 140 17.47 18.89 -13.23
N GLU A 141 18.02 20.09 -13.46
CA GLU A 141 19.47 20.33 -13.38
C GLU A 141 20.01 20.02 -11.98
N ARG A 142 19.28 20.43 -10.94
CA ARG A 142 19.66 20.16 -9.55
C ARG A 142 19.63 18.66 -9.24
N LEU A 143 18.60 17.94 -9.67
CA LEU A 143 18.52 16.49 -9.52
C LEU A 143 19.66 15.78 -10.24
N GLN A 144 19.97 16.19 -11.48
CA GLN A 144 21.09 15.63 -12.24
C GLN A 144 22.43 15.85 -11.54
N THR A 145 22.63 17.02 -10.94
CA THR A 145 23.87 17.33 -10.20
C THR A 145 23.98 16.50 -8.91
N LEU A 146 22.87 16.24 -8.25
CA LEU A 146 22.83 15.46 -7.01
C LEU A 146 22.94 13.94 -7.27
N TRP A 147 22.62 13.47 -8.48
CA TRP A 147 22.56 12.04 -8.83
C TRP A 147 23.87 11.27 -8.61
N ILE A 148 24.98 11.97 -8.47
CA ILE A 148 26.31 11.40 -8.19
C ILE A 148 26.39 10.84 -6.76
N ASP A 149 25.58 11.41 -5.83
CA ASP A 149 25.50 11.02 -4.42
C ASP A 149 24.05 10.58 -4.11
N PRO A 150 23.76 9.26 -4.14
CA PRO A 150 22.40 8.76 -3.96
C PRO A 150 21.79 9.10 -2.59
N ASP A 151 22.57 9.05 -1.52
CA ASP A 151 22.07 9.31 -0.16
C ASP A 151 21.67 10.77 0.00
N ARG A 152 22.51 11.67 -0.52
CA ARG A 152 22.21 13.10 -0.53
C ARG A 152 21.05 13.45 -1.45
N THR A 153 20.93 12.75 -2.57
CA THR A 153 19.80 12.92 -3.51
C THR A 153 18.51 12.54 -2.82
N LEU A 154 18.47 11.41 -2.12
CA LEU A 154 17.30 10.94 -1.39
C LEU A 154 16.89 11.94 -0.31
N GLU A 155 17.83 12.41 0.51
CA GLU A 155 17.55 13.43 1.55
C GLU A 155 16.95 14.71 0.97
N VAL A 156 17.48 15.20 -0.15
CA VAL A 156 16.98 16.40 -0.82
C VAL A 156 15.58 16.18 -1.40
N LEU A 157 15.33 15.00 -2.00
CA LEU A 157 14.03 14.63 -2.53
C LEU A 157 12.98 14.55 -1.42
N GLU A 158 13.25 13.80 -0.35
CA GLU A 158 12.34 13.67 0.78
C GLU A 158 11.99 15.04 1.38
N ARG A 159 13.00 15.88 1.58
CA ARG A 159 12.79 17.24 2.09
C ARG A 159 11.96 18.10 1.14
N SER A 160 12.15 17.93 -0.18
CA SER A 160 11.41 18.69 -1.19
C SER A 160 9.97 18.25 -1.35
N LEU A 161 9.67 16.96 -1.09
CA LEU A 161 8.32 16.40 -1.14
C LEU A 161 7.46 16.87 0.04
N MET A 162 8.07 17.04 1.21
CA MET A 162 7.35 17.40 2.42
C MET A 162 7.18 18.92 2.52
N ARG A 163 6.03 19.33 3.01
CA ARG A 163 5.75 20.74 3.24
C ARG A 163 6.56 21.25 4.43
N GLN A 164 7.38 22.25 4.21
CA GLN A 164 8.21 22.90 5.22
C GLN A 164 7.54 24.16 5.80
N ASP A 165 6.80 24.89 4.98
CA ASP A 165 6.18 26.17 5.34
C ASP A 165 4.66 26.17 5.10
N ALA A 166 3.91 26.87 5.98
CA ALA A 166 2.46 26.93 5.89
C ALA A 166 1.94 27.86 4.76
N GLU A 167 2.81 28.69 4.20
CA GLU A 167 2.39 29.82 3.36
C GLU A 167 2.47 29.59 1.86
N SER A 168 3.27 28.63 1.39
CA SER A 168 3.43 28.38 -0.06
C SER A 168 3.50 26.92 -0.42
N TYR A 169 2.98 26.60 -1.61
CA TYR A 169 3.20 25.32 -2.28
C TYR A 169 4.19 25.55 -3.42
N THR A 170 5.14 24.64 -3.58
CA THR A 170 6.13 24.74 -4.64
C THR A 170 5.67 24.08 -5.93
N PHE A 171 4.90 22.99 -5.82
CA PHE A 171 4.55 22.14 -6.95
C PHE A 171 3.04 22.02 -7.16
N ASP A 172 2.66 21.84 -8.41
CA ASP A 172 1.32 21.39 -8.78
C ASP A 172 1.23 19.86 -8.68
N LEU A 173 0.01 19.33 -8.59
CA LEU A 173 -0.23 17.89 -8.43
C LEU A 173 0.42 17.02 -9.53
N PRO A 174 0.41 17.41 -10.84
CA PRO A 174 1.04 16.62 -11.88
C PRO A 174 2.55 16.42 -11.72
N ALA A 175 3.24 17.31 -10.99
CA ALA A 175 4.67 17.15 -10.71
C ALA A 175 5.02 15.95 -9.80
N TYR A 176 4.00 15.35 -9.15
CA TYR A 176 4.12 14.21 -8.27
C TYR A 176 3.76 12.87 -8.95
N ARG A 177 3.42 12.90 -10.23
CA ARG A 177 3.14 11.74 -11.09
C ARG A 177 4.35 11.44 -11.96
#